data_0ddb24c0732d13656d926be65fcc0498
#
_entry.id   0ddb24c0732d13656d926be65fcc0498
#
_cell.length_a   1.000
_cell.length_b   1.000
_cell.length_c   1.000
_cell.angle_alpha   90.00
_cell.angle_beta   90.00
_cell.angle_gamma   90.00
#
_symmetry.space_group_name_H-M   'P 1'
#
loop_
_entity.id
_entity.type
_entity.pdbx_description
1 polymer ?
#
loop_
_entity_poly.entity_id
_entity_poly.type
_entity_poly.pdbx_seq_one_letter_code
_entity_poly.pdbx_strand_id
1 'polypeptide(L)'
;MEINKINQIKVTGYAKSIPEYSFTSKKGTKYYTFDLASVRISGTEDTIPVLVREDRLIPIELGDCVSIVGAVTTRNWRNHLSVRVSPEVMTITEPVGCVNEVELDGYVARHPYTKEICESEKVITDFLIAINQGEKSDYVPVILWNRLAKMASDLECGKRIHITGRFQSREYIKPKEDGTLLEKVAYEVSGSKIWIYGEGE
;
A
#
# COMPACT_ATOMS: atom_id res chain seq x y z
N MET A 1 20.63 -17.08 9.73
CA MET A 1 20.29 -16.70 8.34
C MET A 1 19.40 -15.48 8.43
N GLU A 2 19.88 -14.29 8.07
CA GLU A 2 19.03 -13.09 8.06
C GLU A 2 17.94 -13.29 6.99
N ILE A 3 16.71 -13.35 7.45
CA ILE A 3 15.55 -13.45 6.58
C ILE A 3 15.37 -12.10 5.94
N ASN A 4 15.74 -11.96 4.67
CA ASN A 4 15.49 -10.74 3.90
C ASN A 4 13.97 -10.46 3.88
N LYS A 5 13.56 -9.49 4.67
CA LYS A 5 12.18 -9.03 4.72
C LYS A 5 12.00 -8.07 3.55
N ILE A 6 11.11 -8.44 2.64
CA ILE A 6 10.85 -7.68 1.43
C ILE A 6 9.69 -6.74 1.69
N ASN A 7 9.90 -5.46 1.44
CA ASN A 7 8.87 -4.45 1.35
C ASN A 7 9.27 -3.54 0.20
N GLN A 8 8.88 -3.90 -0.99
CA GLN A 8 9.25 -3.20 -2.20
C GLN A 8 8.01 -2.82 -3.02
N ILE A 9 8.01 -1.61 -3.54
CA ILE A 9 7.06 -1.15 -4.53
C ILE A 9 7.82 -0.55 -5.71
N LYS A 10 7.36 -0.90 -6.93
CA LYS A 10 7.71 -0.21 -8.17
C LYS A 10 6.43 0.35 -8.73
N VAL A 11 6.38 1.66 -8.88
CA VAL A 11 5.19 2.32 -9.43
C VAL A 11 5.60 3.44 -10.39
N THR A 12 4.88 3.52 -11.51
CA THR A 12 4.98 4.61 -12.47
C THR A 12 3.59 5.20 -12.68
N GLY A 13 3.48 6.51 -12.66
CA GLY A 13 2.21 7.21 -12.81
C GLY A 13 2.41 8.70 -13.03
N TYR A 14 1.31 9.45 -13.02
CA TYR A 14 1.32 10.89 -13.25
C TYR A 14 1.13 11.67 -11.95
N ALA A 15 1.92 12.72 -11.74
CA ALA A 15 1.78 13.58 -10.58
C ALA A 15 0.42 14.29 -10.60
N LYS A 16 -0.43 14.03 -9.60
CA LYS A 16 -1.74 14.70 -9.39
C LYS A 16 -1.61 15.98 -8.58
N SER A 17 -0.51 16.12 -7.87
CA SER A 17 -0.17 17.33 -7.12
C SER A 17 1.34 17.53 -7.13
N ILE A 18 1.76 18.76 -6.93
CA ILE A 18 3.17 19.07 -6.68
C ILE A 18 3.55 18.67 -5.24
N PRO A 19 4.83 18.36 -4.97
CA PRO A 19 5.27 18.06 -3.61
C PRO A 19 5.11 19.26 -2.66
N GLU A 20 4.32 19.06 -1.59
CA GLU A 20 4.09 20.04 -0.53
C GLU A 20 4.75 19.61 0.77
N TYR A 21 5.24 20.58 1.56
CA TYR A 21 5.81 20.32 2.88
C TYR A 21 4.76 19.66 3.79
N SER A 22 5.15 18.55 4.42
CA SER A 22 4.28 17.76 5.31
C SER A 22 4.65 17.96 6.79
N PHE A 23 5.88 17.65 7.15
CA PHE A 23 6.37 17.80 8.52
C PHE A 23 7.91 17.69 8.59
N THR A 24 8.45 18.08 9.75
CA THR A 24 9.85 17.82 10.11
C THR A 24 9.91 16.75 11.19
N SER A 25 10.74 15.73 10.99
CA SER A 25 10.96 14.67 11.97
C SER A 25 11.69 15.19 13.22
N LYS A 26 11.67 14.42 14.31
CA LYS A 26 12.45 14.75 15.54
C LYS A 26 13.97 14.88 15.30
N LYS A 27 14.48 14.28 14.22
CA LYS A 27 15.90 14.35 13.80
C LYS A 27 16.18 15.52 12.84
N GLY A 28 15.22 16.41 12.61
CA GLY A 28 15.38 17.58 11.73
C GLY A 28 15.14 17.31 10.24
N THR A 29 14.87 16.08 9.82
CA THR A 29 14.60 15.75 8.41
C THR A 29 13.23 16.23 8.00
N LYS A 30 13.14 16.99 6.90
CA LYS A 30 11.86 17.43 6.33
C LYS A 30 11.29 16.36 5.39
N TYR A 31 9.98 16.30 5.38
CA TYR A 31 9.20 15.41 4.52
C TYR A 31 8.18 16.21 3.72
N TYR A 32 8.00 15.77 2.48
CA TYR A 32 7.05 16.34 1.53
C TYR A 32 6.07 15.26 1.08
N THR A 33 4.88 15.66 0.69
CA THR A 33 3.85 14.73 0.22
C THR A 33 3.26 15.20 -1.10
N PHE A 34 2.95 14.26 -1.97
CA PHE A 34 2.20 14.48 -3.21
C PHE A 34 1.44 13.20 -3.58
N ASP A 35 0.48 13.32 -4.48
CA ASP A 35 -0.30 12.21 -4.98
C ASP A 35 0.12 11.83 -6.40
N LEU A 36 0.24 10.53 -6.65
CA LEU A 36 0.53 9.94 -7.95
C LEU A 36 -0.69 9.19 -8.47
N ALA A 37 -1.10 9.42 -9.71
CA ALA A 37 -2.13 8.66 -10.41
C ALA A 37 -1.51 7.46 -11.12
N SER A 38 -1.94 6.25 -10.81
CA SER A 38 -1.57 5.03 -11.52
C SER A 38 -2.81 4.42 -12.16
N VAL A 39 -2.81 4.31 -13.50
CA VAL A 39 -3.97 3.79 -14.23
C VAL A 39 -3.85 2.29 -14.43
N ARG A 40 -4.86 1.54 -14.03
CA ARG A 40 -4.94 0.08 -14.24
C ARG A 40 -5.22 -0.22 -15.72
N ILE A 41 -4.94 -1.46 -16.14
CA ILE A 41 -5.34 -1.95 -17.48
C ILE A 41 -6.85 -1.81 -17.71
N SER A 42 -7.66 -1.88 -16.66
CA SER A 42 -9.12 -1.66 -16.73
C SER A 42 -9.55 -0.22 -16.97
N GLY A 43 -8.62 0.74 -16.98
CA GLY A 43 -8.91 2.17 -17.04
C GLY A 43 -9.20 2.81 -15.67
N THR A 44 -9.29 2.04 -14.59
CA THR A 44 -9.49 2.58 -13.23
C THR A 44 -8.22 3.26 -12.76
N GLU A 45 -8.33 4.47 -12.23
CA GLU A 45 -7.22 5.21 -11.63
C GLU A 45 -7.10 4.91 -10.14
N ASP A 46 -5.89 4.60 -9.70
CA ASP A 46 -5.50 4.55 -8.28
C ASP A 46 -4.77 5.82 -7.90
N THR A 47 -5.16 6.46 -6.83
CA THR A 47 -4.39 7.55 -6.22
C THR A 47 -3.42 6.96 -5.20
N ILE A 48 -2.14 7.24 -5.37
CA ILE A 48 -1.06 6.70 -4.53
C ILE A 48 -0.42 7.87 -3.77
N PRO A 49 -0.64 7.96 -2.44
CA PRO A 49 -0.01 8.99 -1.63
C PRO A 49 1.48 8.69 -1.45
N VAL A 50 2.32 9.64 -1.79
CA VAL A 50 3.78 9.57 -1.69
C VAL A 50 4.26 10.45 -0.54
N LEU A 51 5.17 9.92 0.26
CA LEU A 51 5.87 10.65 1.33
C LEU A 51 7.37 10.58 1.08
N VAL A 52 7.96 11.69 0.65
CA VAL A 52 9.37 11.78 0.25
C VAL A 52 10.18 12.61 1.24
N ARG A 53 11.39 12.16 1.54
CA ARG A 53 12.38 12.94 2.31
C ARG A 53 12.97 14.03 1.42
N GLU A 54 13.36 15.17 2.03
CA GLU A 54 13.92 16.31 1.29
C GLU A 54 15.18 15.97 0.49
N ASP A 55 16.01 15.05 0.98
CA ASP A 55 17.24 14.59 0.31
C ASP A 55 17.00 13.70 -0.92
N ARG A 56 15.75 13.25 -1.12
CA ARG A 56 15.31 12.45 -2.28
C ARG A 56 14.29 13.19 -3.15
N LEU A 57 13.95 14.41 -2.77
CA LEU A 57 13.00 15.23 -3.50
C LEU A 57 13.64 15.71 -4.81
N ILE A 58 12.90 15.50 -5.90
CA ILE A 58 13.22 16.04 -7.22
C ILE A 58 12.18 17.10 -7.60
N PRO A 59 12.50 18.05 -8.48
CA PRO A 59 11.49 18.96 -9.04
C PRO A 59 10.42 18.15 -9.77
N ILE A 60 9.16 18.27 -9.37
CA ILE A 60 8.00 17.60 -9.97
C ILE A 60 6.97 18.68 -10.28
N GLU A 61 6.47 18.67 -11.50
CA GLU A 61 5.35 19.48 -11.94
C GLU A 61 4.08 18.64 -12.07
N LEU A 62 2.93 19.31 -12.08
CA LEU A 62 1.65 18.64 -12.28
C LEU A 62 1.61 17.95 -13.65
N GLY A 63 1.28 16.66 -13.66
CA GLY A 63 1.20 15.85 -14.87
C GLY A 63 2.52 15.18 -15.29
N ASP A 64 3.63 15.43 -14.58
CA ASP A 64 4.87 14.69 -14.82
C ASP A 64 4.67 13.19 -14.65
N CYS A 65 5.25 12.40 -15.56
CA CYS A 65 5.33 10.96 -15.41
C CYS A 65 6.50 10.62 -14.48
N VAL A 66 6.17 10.07 -13.29
CA VAL A 66 7.15 9.79 -12.25
C VAL A 66 7.24 8.28 -12.01
N SER A 67 8.46 7.76 -12.04
CA SER A 67 8.78 6.38 -11.66
C SER A 67 9.38 6.36 -10.26
N ILE A 68 8.85 5.49 -9.40
CA ILE A 68 9.25 5.33 -8.00
C ILE A 68 9.61 3.86 -7.75
N VAL A 69 10.78 3.67 -7.13
CA VAL A 69 11.14 2.43 -6.44
C VAL A 69 11.27 2.77 -4.95
N GLY A 70 10.63 2.01 -4.09
CA GLY A 70 10.63 2.30 -2.66
C GLY A 70 9.89 1.24 -1.84
N ALA A 71 9.32 1.67 -0.73
CA ALA A 71 8.60 0.81 0.21
C ALA A 71 7.18 1.34 0.50
N VAL A 72 6.28 0.43 0.85
CA VAL A 72 4.97 0.79 1.42
C VAL A 72 5.16 1.02 2.92
N THR A 73 4.93 2.25 3.37
CA THR A 73 5.10 2.63 4.77
C THR A 73 3.79 2.98 5.42
N THR A 74 3.68 2.69 6.70
CA THR A 74 2.46 2.93 7.45
C THR A 74 2.72 3.72 8.73
N ARG A 75 1.72 4.51 9.12
CA ARG A 75 1.73 5.22 10.39
C ARG A 75 0.34 5.20 11.01
N ASN A 76 0.25 4.69 12.21
CA ASN A 76 -0.97 4.80 12.99
C ASN A 76 -0.92 6.07 13.85
N TRP A 77 -1.93 6.92 13.70
CA TRP A 77 -2.10 8.13 14.48
C TRP A 77 -3.56 8.28 14.88
N ARG A 78 -3.85 8.30 16.18
CA ARG A 78 -5.20 8.45 16.72
C ARG A 78 -6.21 7.48 16.08
N ASN A 79 -5.87 6.20 16.00
CA ASN A 79 -6.67 5.14 15.36
C ASN A 79 -6.95 5.34 13.86
N HIS A 80 -6.14 6.17 13.21
CA HIS A 80 -6.14 6.31 11.76
C HIS A 80 -4.85 5.75 11.17
N LEU A 81 -4.98 4.68 10.39
CA LEU A 81 -3.86 4.09 9.66
C LEU A 81 -3.64 4.87 8.36
N SER A 82 -2.52 5.54 8.27
CA SER A 82 -2.05 6.18 7.03
C SER A 82 -1.11 5.23 6.30
N VAL A 83 -1.39 4.93 5.05
CA VAL A 83 -0.58 4.08 4.17
C VAL A 83 -0.03 4.94 3.05
N ARG A 84 1.26 4.89 2.80
CA ARG A 84 1.95 5.74 1.82
C ARG A 84 3.09 4.99 1.16
N VAL A 85 3.49 5.45 -0.01
CA VAL A 85 4.74 5.03 -0.66
C VAL A 85 5.87 5.95 -0.23
N SER A 86 6.97 5.38 0.27
CA SER A 86 8.20 6.10 0.60
C SER A 86 9.25 5.79 -0.46
N PRO A 87 9.61 6.75 -1.32
CA PRO A 87 10.60 6.54 -2.37
C PRO A 87 12.01 6.29 -1.81
N GLU A 88 12.71 5.31 -2.38
CA GLU A 88 14.16 5.16 -2.29
C GLU A 88 14.83 5.80 -3.49
N VAL A 89 14.25 5.58 -4.67
CA VAL A 89 14.65 6.19 -5.93
C VAL A 89 13.40 6.76 -6.61
N MET A 90 13.53 7.96 -7.17
CA MET A 90 12.46 8.64 -7.87
C MET A 90 13.05 9.37 -9.09
N THR A 91 12.40 9.20 -10.25
CA THR A 91 12.83 9.81 -11.50
C THR A 91 11.63 10.28 -12.31
N ILE A 92 11.78 11.40 -13.01
CA ILE A 92 10.87 11.78 -14.10
C ILE A 92 11.24 10.93 -15.32
N THR A 93 10.24 10.38 -15.99
CA THR A 93 10.43 9.51 -17.15
C THR A 93 9.45 9.85 -18.26
N GLU A 94 9.75 9.40 -19.47
CA GLU A 94 8.76 9.42 -20.54
C GLU A 94 7.56 8.53 -20.20
N PRO A 95 6.36 8.80 -20.73
CA PRO A 95 5.17 8.01 -20.51
C PRO A 95 5.33 6.59 -21.09
N VAL A 96 5.84 5.68 -20.28
CA VAL A 96 5.97 4.24 -20.57
C VAL A 96 4.99 3.50 -19.70
N GLY A 97 3.84 3.20 -20.15
CA GLY A 97 2.84 2.36 -19.45
C GLY A 97 2.85 2.42 -17.91
N CYS A 98 1.75 2.27 -17.26
CA CYS A 98 1.70 2.31 -15.81
C CYS A 98 2.21 0.99 -15.21
N VAL A 99 3.31 1.06 -14.46
CA VAL A 99 3.80 -0.03 -13.60
C VAL A 99 3.21 0.19 -12.21
N ASN A 100 2.73 -0.88 -11.57
CA ASN A 100 2.27 -0.85 -10.18
C ASN A 100 2.44 -2.27 -9.61
N GLU A 101 3.61 -2.52 -9.06
CA GLU A 101 4.03 -3.81 -8.55
C GLU A 101 4.48 -3.67 -7.10
N VAL A 102 3.92 -4.50 -6.24
CA VAL A 102 4.26 -4.57 -4.81
C VAL A 102 4.70 -5.97 -4.48
N GLU A 103 5.77 -6.07 -3.69
CA GLU A 103 6.29 -7.32 -3.14
C GLU A 103 6.50 -7.15 -1.63
N LEU A 104 5.82 -7.99 -0.84
CA LEU A 104 5.84 -7.96 0.62
C LEU A 104 6.17 -9.33 1.18
N ASP A 105 7.09 -9.39 2.14
CA ASP A 105 7.35 -10.57 2.97
C ASP A 105 7.23 -10.18 4.44
N GLY A 106 6.37 -10.86 5.17
CA GLY A 106 6.09 -10.52 6.55
C GLY A 106 5.16 -11.51 7.24
N TYR A 107 4.54 -11.07 8.31
CA TYR A 107 3.72 -11.92 9.18
C TYR A 107 2.28 -11.39 9.25
N VAL A 108 1.31 -12.30 9.23
CA VAL A 108 -0.10 -11.97 9.48
C VAL A 108 -0.23 -11.31 10.85
N ALA A 109 -0.65 -10.05 10.88
CA ALA A 109 -0.71 -9.25 12.11
C ALA A 109 -2.12 -9.13 12.70
N ARG A 110 -3.14 -9.48 11.91
CA ARG A 110 -4.53 -9.52 12.32
C ARG A 110 -5.20 -10.69 11.62
N HIS A 111 -6.05 -11.42 12.33
CA HIS A 111 -6.85 -12.49 11.74
C HIS A 111 -7.58 -12.01 10.50
N PRO A 112 -7.50 -12.76 9.39
CA PRO A 112 -8.20 -12.43 8.17
C PRO A 112 -9.72 -12.32 8.38
N TYR A 113 -10.30 -11.32 7.76
CA TYR A 113 -11.74 -11.14 7.71
C TYR A 113 -12.25 -11.44 6.30
N THR A 114 -13.00 -12.52 6.19
CA THR A 114 -13.53 -12.97 4.89
C THR A 114 -15.01 -12.63 4.79
N LYS A 115 -15.41 -12.09 3.65
CA LYS A 115 -16.82 -11.82 3.33
C LYS A 115 -17.13 -12.15 1.88
N GLU A 116 -18.36 -12.55 1.64
CA GLU A 116 -18.93 -12.74 0.30
C GLU A 116 -19.64 -11.46 -0.13
N ILE A 117 -19.46 -11.06 -1.38
CA ILE A 117 -20.17 -9.93 -1.98
C ILE A 117 -21.35 -10.52 -2.78
N CYS A 118 -22.53 -10.50 -2.17
CA CYS A 118 -23.72 -11.16 -2.70
C CYS A 118 -24.09 -10.77 -4.14
N GLU A 119 -23.83 -9.50 -4.53
CA GLU A 119 -24.17 -9.00 -5.87
C GLU A 119 -23.25 -9.52 -7.00
N SER A 120 -22.08 -10.05 -6.68
CA SER A 120 -21.06 -10.42 -7.68
C SER A 120 -20.44 -11.79 -7.49
N GLU A 121 -20.94 -12.59 -6.55
CA GLU A 121 -20.39 -13.91 -6.15
C GLU A 121 -18.88 -13.87 -5.84
N LYS A 122 -18.35 -12.70 -5.52
CA LYS A 122 -16.92 -12.51 -5.20
C LYS A 122 -16.70 -12.71 -3.70
N VAL A 123 -15.65 -13.43 -3.40
CA VAL A 123 -15.14 -13.57 -2.03
C VAL A 123 -13.95 -12.64 -1.86
N ILE A 124 -13.92 -11.91 -0.77
CA ILE A 124 -12.77 -11.09 -0.39
C ILE A 124 -12.31 -11.44 1.02
N THR A 125 -11.00 -11.42 1.22
CA THR A 125 -10.38 -11.56 2.54
C THR A 125 -9.43 -10.38 2.74
N ASP A 126 -9.64 -9.62 3.82
CA ASP A 126 -8.78 -8.52 4.22
C ASP A 126 -8.06 -8.83 5.53
N PHE A 127 -6.79 -8.43 5.63
CA PHE A 127 -5.96 -8.57 6.82
C PHE A 127 -4.81 -7.56 6.82
N LEU A 128 -4.01 -7.56 7.87
CA LEU A 128 -2.78 -6.78 7.97
C LEU A 128 -1.57 -7.70 7.92
N ILE A 129 -0.57 -7.32 7.12
CA ILE A 129 0.77 -7.92 7.16
C ILE A 129 1.72 -7.00 7.91
N ALA A 130 2.41 -7.55 8.91
CA ALA A 130 3.47 -6.85 9.64
C ALA A 130 4.81 -7.11 8.96
N ILE A 131 5.48 -6.05 8.53
CA ILE A 131 6.80 -6.10 7.92
C ILE A 131 7.75 -5.35 8.84
N ASN A 132 8.67 -6.09 9.47
CA ASN A 132 9.61 -5.50 10.40
C ASN A 132 10.79 -4.87 9.63
N GLN A 133 11.01 -3.59 9.80
CA GLN A 133 12.15 -2.83 9.28
C GLN A 133 13.00 -2.30 10.44
N GLY A 134 13.90 -3.13 10.94
CA GLY A 134 14.71 -2.77 12.12
C GLY A 134 13.85 -2.56 13.37
N GLU A 135 13.88 -1.35 13.94
CA GLU A 135 13.13 -0.99 15.17
C GLU A 135 11.64 -0.70 14.93
N LYS A 136 11.21 -0.65 13.67
CA LYS A 136 9.82 -0.32 13.31
C LYS A 136 9.19 -1.45 12.52
N SER A 137 7.87 -1.57 12.65
CA SER A 137 7.05 -2.43 11.83
C SER A 137 6.05 -1.60 11.05
N ASP A 138 5.93 -1.88 9.75
CA ASP A 138 4.86 -1.38 8.92
C ASP A 138 3.72 -2.41 8.90
N TYR A 139 2.50 -1.95 9.12
CA TYR A 139 1.29 -2.77 9.11
C TYR A 139 0.51 -2.48 7.84
N VAL A 140 0.80 -3.21 6.79
CA VAL A 140 0.24 -2.96 5.46
C VAL A 140 -1.09 -3.69 5.30
N PRO A 141 -2.19 -2.97 4.98
CA PRO A 141 -3.45 -3.59 4.63
C PRO A 141 -3.34 -4.37 3.32
N VAL A 142 -3.86 -5.59 3.33
CA VAL A 142 -3.90 -6.47 2.16
C VAL A 142 -5.31 -6.93 1.90
N ILE A 143 -5.72 -6.94 0.64
CA ILE A 143 -6.97 -7.53 0.18
C ILE A 143 -6.68 -8.61 -0.85
N LEU A 144 -7.30 -9.77 -0.68
CA LEU A 144 -7.27 -10.89 -1.61
C LEU A 144 -8.66 -11.18 -2.16
N TRP A 145 -8.71 -11.74 -3.36
CA TRP A 145 -9.96 -11.96 -4.09
C TRP A 145 -10.14 -13.42 -4.45
N ASN A 146 -11.39 -13.90 -4.38
CA ASN A 146 -11.83 -15.20 -4.86
C ASN A 146 -10.96 -16.37 -4.33
N ARG A 147 -10.26 -17.10 -5.22
CA ARG A 147 -9.43 -18.24 -4.83
C ARG A 147 -8.37 -17.87 -3.77
N LEU A 148 -7.69 -16.72 -3.94
CA LEU A 148 -6.67 -16.27 -2.98
C LEU A 148 -7.31 -15.89 -1.64
N ALA A 149 -8.51 -15.30 -1.66
CA ALA A 149 -9.27 -15.00 -0.45
C ALA A 149 -9.58 -16.27 0.35
N LYS A 150 -10.05 -17.32 -0.32
CA LYS A 150 -10.31 -18.61 0.31
C LYS A 150 -9.04 -19.29 0.86
N MET A 151 -7.90 -19.13 0.18
CA MET A 151 -6.62 -19.66 0.67
C MET A 151 -6.11 -18.95 1.93
N ALA A 152 -6.49 -17.68 2.11
CA ALA A 152 -6.03 -16.86 3.23
C ALA A 152 -7.04 -16.78 4.38
N SER A 153 -8.25 -17.33 4.23
CA SER A 153 -9.33 -17.21 5.23
C SER A 153 -8.96 -17.74 6.61
N ASP A 154 -8.16 -18.82 6.64
CA ASP A 154 -7.80 -19.55 7.84
C ASP A 154 -6.37 -19.26 8.32
N LEU A 155 -5.72 -18.22 7.77
CA LEU A 155 -4.38 -17.82 8.21
C LEU A 155 -4.41 -17.32 9.65
N GLU A 156 -3.52 -17.86 10.46
CA GLU A 156 -3.34 -17.43 11.84
C GLU A 156 -2.41 -16.23 11.96
N CYS A 157 -2.60 -15.43 13.00
CA CYS A 157 -1.65 -14.39 13.36
C CYS A 157 -0.26 -14.99 13.63
N GLY A 158 0.78 -14.31 13.14
CA GLY A 158 2.16 -14.78 13.24
C GLY A 158 2.60 -15.69 12.08
N LYS A 159 1.69 -16.15 11.22
CA LYS A 159 2.04 -16.92 10.04
C LYS A 159 2.84 -16.06 9.07
N ARG A 160 4.01 -16.55 8.63
CA ARG A 160 4.82 -15.89 7.61
C ARG A 160 4.24 -16.12 6.22
N ILE A 161 4.13 -15.05 5.45
CA ILE A 161 3.61 -15.07 4.08
C ILE A 161 4.41 -14.11 3.20
N HIS A 162 4.45 -14.44 1.92
CA HIS A 162 4.96 -13.58 0.87
C HIS A 162 3.83 -13.26 -0.11
N ILE A 163 3.69 -11.98 -0.46
CA ILE A 163 2.63 -11.49 -1.34
C ILE A 163 3.23 -10.64 -2.45
N THR A 164 2.77 -10.89 -3.67
CA THR A 164 2.93 -9.94 -4.76
C THR A 164 1.56 -9.40 -5.20
N GLY A 165 1.54 -8.15 -5.62
CA GLY A 165 0.30 -7.50 -6.01
C GLY A 165 0.52 -6.08 -6.52
N ARG A 166 -0.49 -5.23 -6.35
CA ARG A 166 -0.42 -3.81 -6.67
C ARG A 166 -0.93 -2.97 -5.51
N PHE A 167 -0.44 -1.77 -5.38
CA PHE A 167 -1.02 -0.76 -4.51
C PHE A 167 -2.31 -0.24 -5.14
N GLN A 168 -3.36 -0.09 -4.35
CA GLN A 168 -4.62 0.46 -4.83
C GLN A 168 -5.24 1.44 -3.85
N SER A 169 -6.04 2.34 -4.39
CA SER A 169 -6.97 3.17 -3.64
C SER A 169 -8.40 2.70 -3.87
N ARG A 170 -9.23 2.75 -2.83
CA ARG A 170 -10.65 2.39 -2.92
C ARG A 170 -11.48 3.36 -2.10
N GLU A 171 -12.39 4.02 -2.77
CA GLU A 171 -13.39 4.84 -2.10
C GLU A 171 -14.42 3.97 -1.38
N TYR A 172 -14.83 4.38 -0.20
CA TYR A 172 -15.88 3.74 0.58
C TYR A 172 -16.62 4.75 1.44
N ILE A 173 -17.89 4.44 1.69
CA ILE A 173 -18.76 5.27 2.51
C ILE A 173 -18.76 4.71 3.93
N LYS A 174 -18.45 5.54 4.92
CA LYS A 174 -18.54 5.21 6.34
C LYS A 174 -19.68 6.01 6.98
N PRO A 175 -20.72 5.37 7.52
CA PRO A 175 -21.75 6.06 8.30
C PRO A 175 -21.13 6.56 9.61
N LYS A 176 -21.45 7.80 10.00
CA LYS A 176 -21.17 8.37 11.31
C LYS A 176 -22.30 8.08 12.29
N GLU A 177 -22.03 8.31 13.57
CA GLU A 177 -23.01 8.12 14.66
C GLU A 177 -24.23 9.06 14.52
N ASP A 178 -24.05 10.20 13.87
CA ASP A 178 -25.11 11.18 13.59
C ASP A 178 -25.94 10.86 12.33
N GLY A 179 -25.68 9.71 11.67
CA GLY A 179 -26.33 9.27 10.45
C GLY A 179 -25.80 9.93 9.17
N THR A 180 -24.83 10.84 9.25
CA THR A 180 -24.19 11.40 8.07
C THR A 180 -23.24 10.40 7.42
N LEU A 181 -23.14 10.44 6.09
CA LEU A 181 -22.23 9.59 5.31
C LEU A 181 -20.91 10.32 5.08
N LEU A 182 -19.81 9.65 5.41
CA LEU A 182 -18.46 10.18 5.18
C LEU A 182 -17.76 9.33 4.10
N GLU A 183 -17.45 9.98 2.98
CA GLU A 183 -16.60 9.39 1.95
C GLU A 183 -15.16 9.29 2.46
N LYS A 184 -14.55 8.13 2.29
CA LYS A 184 -13.18 7.83 2.67
C LYS A 184 -12.48 7.05 1.59
N VAL A 185 -11.16 7.18 1.56
CA VAL A 185 -10.29 6.37 0.70
C VAL A 185 -9.51 5.39 1.57
N ALA A 186 -9.59 4.11 1.24
CA ALA A 186 -8.72 3.07 1.76
C ALA A 186 -7.53 2.89 0.81
N TYR A 187 -6.34 2.79 1.38
CA TYR A 187 -5.11 2.46 0.66
C TYR A 187 -4.66 1.07 1.12
N GLU A 188 -4.48 0.17 0.18
CA GLU A 188 -4.23 -1.24 0.46
C GLU A 188 -3.43 -1.91 -0.67
N VAL A 189 -2.86 -3.08 -0.41
CA VAL A 189 -2.25 -3.91 -1.43
C VAL A 189 -3.25 -4.97 -1.89
N SER A 190 -3.63 -4.94 -3.16
CA SER A 190 -4.42 -6.01 -3.79
C SER A 190 -3.49 -7.11 -4.25
N GLY A 191 -3.49 -8.24 -3.53
CA GLY A 191 -2.61 -9.35 -3.84
C GLY A 191 -3.04 -10.12 -5.10
N SER A 192 -2.06 -10.43 -5.94
CA SER A 192 -2.21 -11.26 -7.15
C SER A 192 -1.65 -12.68 -6.98
N LYS A 193 -0.71 -12.85 -6.03
CA LYS A 193 -0.16 -14.13 -5.61
C LYS A 193 0.12 -14.11 -4.11
N ILE A 194 0.02 -15.26 -3.48
CA ILE A 194 0.38 -15.48 -2.09
C ILE A 194 1.15 -16.79 -1.96
N TRP A 195 2.24 -16.77 -1.19
CA TRP A 195 2.96 -17.95 -0.71
C TRP A 195 2.89 -17.98 0.81
N ILE A 196 2.55 -19.12 1.35
CA ILE A 196 2.42 -19.37 2.78
C ILE A 196 3.57 -20.28 3.16
N TYR A 197 4.48 -19.78 4.00
CA TYR A 197 5.63 -20.58 4.43
C TYR A 197 5.21 -21.70 5.38
N GLY A 198 5.88 -22.85 5.30
CA GLY A 198 5.72 -23.97 6.22
C GLY A 198 6.15 -23.61 7.66
N GLU A 199 5.88 -24.49 8.61
CA GLU A 199 6.45 -24.39 9.95
C GLU A 199 7.93 -24.76 9.89
N GLY A 200 8.80 -23.80 10.21
CA GLY A 200 10.25 -23.99 10.25
C GLY A 200 11.04 -23.50 9.02
N GLU A 201 10.42 -22.82 8.06
CA GLU A 201 11.08 -22.13 6.95
C GLU A 201 11.34 -20.64 7.21
#